data_2c71549a2859cd918267321e5ac048c0
#
_entry.id   2c71549a2859cd918267321e5ac048c0
#
_cell.length_a   1.000
_cell.length_b   1.000
_cell.length_c   1.000
_cell.angle_alpha   90.00
_cell.angle_beta   90.00
_cell.angle_gamma   90.00
#
_symmetry.space_group_name_H-M   'P 1'
#
loop_
_entity.id
_entity.type
_entity.pdbx_description
1 polymer ?
#
loop_
_entity_poly.entity_id
_entity_poly.type
_entity_poly.pdbx_seq_one_letter_code
_entity_poly.pdbx_strand_id
1 'polypeptide(L)'
;SIKFLWAPFIDRFSIPFFNIFGSRRSWIVLMQIIIIFSLYILSTINPITNLSFFAFIALIIALAGSIQDIAIDAYRIESAKLEDQGNLAAGYQFGYRIAILVGSSLALIIAANFSWSFAYQLMALIFIVNIVLSMLISSESQNHDLQKLNHINSIIEPLKDFFTRFGIKMASILLLIVATYRLTDIVMGPMANPFYIDM
;
A
#
# COMPACT_ATOMS: atom_id res chain seq x y z
N SER A 1 -3.66 8.60 7.59
CA SER A 1 -2.59 8.30 6.62
C SER A 1 -2.48 9.44 5.60
N ILE A 2 -1.27 9.85 5.26
CA ILE A 2 -0.97 10.98 4.35
C ILE A 2 -1.07 10.51 2.87
N LYS A 3 -1.68 9.36 2.61
CA LYS A 3 -1.78 8.73 1.28
C LYS A 3 -2.37 9.67 0.21
N PHE A 4 -3.34 10.51 0.57
CA PHE A 4 -3.99 11.42 -0.38
C PHE A 4 -3.05 12.49 -0.97
N LEU A 5 -1.94 12.80 -0.29
CA LEU A 5 -0.95 13.76 -0.80
C LEU A 5 -0.11 13.19 -1.96
N TRP A 6 0.10 11.88 -1.97
CA TRP A 6 0.93 11.20 -2.97
C TRP A 6 0.13 10.76 -4.21
N ALA A 7 -1.20 10.61 -4.09
CA ALA A 7 -2.05 10.15 -5.19
C ALA A 7 -1.91 11.02 -6.45
N PRO A 8 -2.02 12.37 -6.39
CA PRO A 8 -1.86 13.22 -7.58
C PRO A 8 -0.45 13.16 -8.19
N PHE A 9 0.55 12.83 -7.38
CA PHE A 9 1.93 12.68 -7.85
C PHE A 9 2.09 11.40 -8.69
N ILE A 10 1.54 10.30 -8.20
CA ILE A 10 1.56 9.00 -8.89
C ILE A 10 0.76 9.07 -10.20
N ASP A 11 -0.35 9.80 -10.21
CA ASP A 11 -1.20 9.98 -11.39
C ASP A 11 -0.50 10.77 -12.51
N ARG A 12 0.38 11.69 -12.15
CA ARG A 12 1.03 12.60 -13.11
C ARG A 12 2.35 12.08 -13.65
N PHE A 13 3.12 11.35 -12.86
CA PHE A 13 4.44 10.88 -13.26
C PHE A 13 4.36 9.46 -13.79
N SER A 14 4.46 9.31 -15.13
CA SER A 14 4.78 8.03 -15.75
C SER A 14 6.29 7.79 -15.66
N ILE A 15 6.70 6.60 -15.26
CA ILE A 15 8.12 6.25 -15.16
C ILE A 15 8.60 5.85 -16.57
N PRO A 16 9.47 6.64 -17.22
CA PRO A 16 9.79 6.45 -18.64
C PRO A 16 10.45 5.10 -18.95
N PHE A 17 11.14 4.49 -18.00
CA PHE A 17 11.84 3.21 -18.18
C PHE A 17 10.90 1.98 -18.21
N PHE A 18 9.72 2.07 -17.59
CA PHE A 18 8.77 0.97 -17.44
C PHE A 18 7.45 1.18 -18.19
N ASN A 19 7.37 2.16 -19.10
CA ASN A 19 6.16 2.49 -19.87
C ASN A 19 5.59 1.33 -20.70
N ILE A 20 6.38 0.29 -20.94
CA ILE A 20 5.96 -0.94 -21.63
C ILE A 20 4.86 -1.68 -20.85
N PHE A 21 4.83 -1.51 -19.53
CA PHE A 21 3.90 -2.23 -18.63
C PHE A 21 2.64 -1.43 -18.24
N GLY A 22 2.54 -0.15 -18.63
CA GLY A 22 1.49 0.77 -18.17
C GLY A 22 1.92 1.62 -16.97
N SER A 23 1.25 2.76 -16.76
CA SER A 23 1.67 3.75 -15.76
C SER A 23 1.58 3.22 -14.32
N ARG A 24 0.46 2.57 -13.94
CA ARG A 24 0.23 2.06 -12.58
C ARG A 24 1.15 0.89 -12.22
N ARG A 25 1.28 -0.05 -13.15
CA ARG A 25 2.16 -1.23 -12.96
C ARG A 25 3.61 -0.85 -12.80
N SER A 26 4.06 0.17 -13.51
CA SER A 26 5.42 0.70 -13.39
C SER A 26 5.73 1.16 -11.97
N TRP A 27 4.79 1.86 -11.33
CA TRP A 27 4.90 2.27 -9.94
C TRP A 27 4.90 1.08 -8.97
N ILE A 28 4.00 0.10 -9.19
CA ILE A 28 3.94 -1.11 -8.35
C ILE A 28 5.28 -1.86 -8.39
N VAL A 29 5.81 -2.14 -9.59
CA VAL A 29 7.07 -2.87 -9.75
C VAL A 29 8.25 -2.10 -9.16
N LEU A 30 8.34 -0.79 -9.39
CA LEU A 30 9.40 0.04 -8.80
C LEU A 30 9.39 0.00 -7.28
N MET A 31 8.22 0.15 -6.66
CA MET A 31 8.11 0.10 -5.19
C MET A 31 8.43 -1.28 -4.64
N GLN A 32 8.04 -2.35 -5.32
CA GLN A 32 8.42 -3.73 -4.96
C GLN A 32 9.94 -3.92 -4.99
N ILE A 33 10.61 -3.41 -6.00
CA ILE A 33 12.08 -3.45 -6.09
C ILE A 33 12.72 -2.72 -4.89
N ILE A 34 12.24 -1.52 -4.58
CA ILE A 34 12.74 -0.74 -3.43
C ILE A 34 12.54 -1.52 -2.12
N ILE A 35 11.38 -2.14 -1.94
CA ILE A 35 11.08 -2.94 -0.73
C ILE A 35 12.03 -4.14 -0.64
N ILE A 36 12.27 -4.88 -1.73
CA ILE A 36 13.18 -6.02 -1.75
C ILE A 36 14.59 -5.61 -1.33
N PHE A 37 15.14 -4.57 -1.94
CA PHE A 37 16.47 -4.06 -1.58
C PHE A 37 16.52 -3.60 -0.13
N SER A 38 15.51 -2.92 0.34
CA SER A 38 15.43 -2.44 1.71
C SER A 38 15.32 -3.59 2.72
N LEU A 39 14.53 -4.63 2.44
CA LEU A 39 14.45 -5.83 3.26
C LEU A 39 15.80 -6.59 3.30
N TYR A 40 16.48 -6.68 2.15
CA TYR A 40 17.81 -7.27 2.09
C TYR A 40 18.83 -6.49 2.93
N ILE A 41 18.82 -5.16 2.86
CA ILE A 41 19.66 -4.31 3.71
C ILE A 41 19.34 -4.53 5.19
N LEU A 42 18.03 -4.55 5.57
CA LEU A 42 17.63 -4.83 6.96
C LEU A 42 18.13 -6.20 7.46
N SER A 43 18.22 -7.19 6.57
CA SER A 43 18.74 -8.52 6.93
C SER A 43 20.20 -8.51 7.34
N THR A 44 20.98 -7.50 6.94
CA THR A 44 22.42 -7.38 7.20
C THR A 44 22.75 -6.43 8.37
N ILE A 45 21.78 -5.61 8.80
CA ILE A 45 21.99 -4.61 9.85
C ILE A 45 21.64 -5.20 11.22
N ASN A 46 22.54 -4.98 12.19
CA ASN A 46 22.22 -5.25 13.59
C ASN A 46 21.50 -4.01 14.19
N PRO A 47 20.23 -4.11 14.59
CA PRO A 47 19.48 -2.98 15.12
C PRO A 47 20.03 -2.45 16.45
N ILE A 48 20.75 -3.27 17.22
CA ILE A 48 21.34 -2.85 18.51
C ILE A 48 22.49 -1.85 18.28
N THR A 49 23.29 -2.07 17.25
CA THR A 49 24.46 -1.22 16.97
C THR A 49 24.15 -0.02 16.09
N ASN A 50 23.15 -0.13 15.19
CA ASN A 50 22.83 0.89 14.18
C ASN A 50 21.32 1.18 14.10
N LEU A 51 20.71 1.52 15.23
CA LEU A 51 19.27 1.77 15.31
C LEU A 51 18.77 2.86 14.37
N SER A 52 19.51 3.98 14.23
CA SER A 52 19.13 5.09 13.36
C SER A 52 19.08 4.68 11.88
N PHE A 53 20.06 3.92 11.44
CA PHE A 53 20.11 3.43 10.05
C PHE A 53 19.02 2.37 9.81
N PHE A 54 18.80 1.47 10.76
CA PHE A 54 17.70 0.50 10.72
C PHE A 54 16.33 1.21 10.60
N ALA A 55 16.08 2.23 11.44
CA ALA A 55 14.85 3.01 11.40
C ALA A 55 14.69 3.77 10.08
N PHE A 56 15.76 4.29 9.51
CA PHE A 56 15.73 4.96 8.21
C PHE A 56 15.33 4.02 7.08
N ILE A 57 15.90 2.82 7.03
CA ILE A 57 15.51 1.80 6.02
C ILE A 57 14.06 1.34 6.23
N ALA A 58 13.63 1.15 7.49
CA ALA A 58 12.23 0.84 7.80
C ALA A 58 11.27 1.94 7.33
N LEU A 59 11.66 3.21 7.43
CA LEU A 59 10.89 4.34 6.90
C LEU A 59 10.79 4.27 5.37
N ILE A 60 11.86 3.92 4.67
CA ILE A 60 11.83 3.74 3.21
C ILE A 60 10.83 2.63 2.83
N ILE A 61 10.83 1.50 3.53
CA ILE A 61 9.87 0.40 3.30
C ILE A 61 8.43 0.90 3.51
N ALA A 62 8.18 1.64 4.59
CA ALA A 62 6.86 2.17 4.90
C ALA A 62 6.36 3.16 3.83
N LEU A 63 7.24 4.04 3.34
CA LEU A 63 6.92 4.97 2.25
C LEU A 63 6.67 4.22 0.94
N ALA A 64 7.54 3.29 0.55
CA ALA A 64 7.38 2.49 -0.65
C ALA A 64 6.09 1.66 -0.61
N GLY A 65 5.78 1.03 0.52
CA GLY A 65 4.52 0.32 0.73
C GLY A 65 3.30 1.22 0.60
N SER A 66 3.36 2.44 1.17
CA SER A 66 2.26 3.41 1.05
C SER A 66 2.02 3.85 -0.39
N ILE A 67 3.07 4.06 -1.18
CA ILE A 67 2.98 4.41 -2.59
C ILE A 67 2.45 3.22 -3.40
N GLN A 68 2.94 2.01 -3.13
CA GLN A 68 2.48 0.78 -3.77
C GLN A 68 0.98 0.56 -3.54
N ASP A 69 0.48 0.75 -2.32
CA ASP A 69 -0.94 0.62 -1.99
C ASP A 69 -1.82 1.55 -2.83
N ILE A 70 -1.39 2.81 -3.02
CA ILE A 70 -2.13 3.77 -3.85
C ILE A 70 -2.17 3.30 -5.31
N ALA A 71 -1.04 2.82 -5.83
CA ALA A 71 -0.96 2.34 -7.21
C ALA A 71 -1.83 1.09 -7.42
N ILE A 72 -1.87 0.16 -6.45
CA ILE A 72 -2.72 -1.04 -6.48
C ILE A 72 -4.19 -0.65 -6.39
N ASP A 73 -4.57 0.26 -5.51
CA ASP A 73 -5.95 0.72 -5.38
C ASP A 73 -6.45 1.38 -6.67
N ALA A 74 -5.64 2.25 -7.27
CA ALA A 74 -5.94 2.86 -8.56
C ALA A 74 -6.07 1.81 -9.68
N TYR A 75 -5.10 0.89 -9.78
CA TYR A 75 -5.14 -0.21 -10.75
C TYR A 75 -6.41 -1.06 -10.61
N ARG A 76 -6.79 -1.41 -9.38
CA ARG A 76 -7.99 -2.19 -9.09
C ARG A 76 -9.27 -1.49 -9.57
N ILE A 77 -9.38 -0.18 -9.33
CA ILE A 77 -10.56 0.61 -9.74
C ILE A 77 -10.63 0.71 -11.26
N GLU A 78 -9.50 0.89 -11.94
CA GLU A 78 -9.42 1.03 -13.39
C GLU A 78 -9.58 -0.29 -14.14
N SER A 79 -9.26 -1.42 -13.52
CA SER A 79 -9.21 -2.75 -14.17
C SER A 79 -10.57 -3.41 -14.33
N ALA A 80 -11.61 -2.94 -13.65
CA ALA A 80 -12.91 -3.63 -13.65
C ALA A 80 -14.09 -2.70 -13.83
N LYS A 81 -15.16 -3.28 -14.44
CA LYS A 81 -16.45 -2.62 -14.55
C LYS A 81 -17.09 -2.43 -13.18
N LEU A 82 -18.01 -1.47 -13.10
CA LEU A 82 -18.70 -1.13 -11.85
C LEU A 82 -19.38 -2.33 -11.17
N GLU A 83 -19.88 -3.27 -11.96
CA GLU A 83 -20.55 -4.50 -11.50
C GLU A 83 -19.58 -5.45 -10.77
N ASP A 84 -18.31 -5.50 -11.17
CA ASP A 84 -17.29 -6.41 -10.63
C ASP A 84 -16.48 -5.80 -9.48
N GLN A 85 -16.64 -4.52 -9.19
CA GLN A 85 -15.88 -3.80 -8.15
C GLN A 85 -16.05 -4.43 -6.77
N GLY A 86 -17.24 -4.94 -6.45
CA GLY A 86 -17.51 -5.63 -5.19
C GLY A 86 -16.68 -6.91 -5.02
N ASN A 87 -16.63 -7.73 -6.06
CA ASN A 87 -15.87 -8.99 -6.06
C ASN A 87 -14.36 -8.73 -5.94
N LEU A 88 -13.87 -7.73 -6.67
CA LEU A 88 -12.46 -7.32 -6.59
C LEU A 88 -12.10 -6.76 -5.21
N ALA A 89 -12.98 -5.97 -4.61
CA ALA A 89 -12.76 -5.47 -3.26
C ALA A 89 -12.72 -6.60 -2.23
N ALA A 90 -13.59 -7.60 -2.35
CA ALA A 90 -13.58 -8.78 -1.49
C ALA A 90 -12.29 -9.60 -1.65
N GLY A 91 -11.86 -9.86 -2.89
CA GLY A 91 -10.61 -10.56 -3.20
C GLY A 91 -9.38 -9.82 -2.67
N TYR A 92 -9.33 -8.49 -2.84
CA TYR A 92 -8.28 -7.65 -2.30
C TYR A 92 -8.21 -7.72 -0.76
N GLN A 93 -9.36 -7.62 -0.09
CA GLN A 93 -9.42 -7.69 1.37
C GLN A 93 -9.02 -9.08 1.90
N PHE A 94 -9.39 -10.14 1.20
CA PHE A 94 -8.99 -11.51 1.54
C PHE A 94 -7.46 -11.68 1.40
N GLY A 95 -6.89 -11.26 0.28
CA GLY A 95 -5.44 -11.26 0.05
C GLY A 95 -4.68 -10.44 1.11
N TYR A 96 -5.20 -9.27 1.47
CA TYR A 96 -4.62 -8.43 2.52
C TYR A 96 -4.59 -9.15 3.88
N ARG A 97 -5.65 -9.88 4.26
CA ARG A 97 -5.69 -10.67 5.49
C ARG A 97 -4.64 -11.78 5.50
N ILE A 98 -4.48 -12.50 4.38
CA ILE A 98 -3.43 -13.52 4.24
C ILE A 98 -2.04 -12.87 4.34
N ALA A 99 -1.82 -11.75 3.70
CA ALA A 99 -0.55 -11.03 3.74
C ALA A 99 -0.18 -10.58 5.17
N ILE A 100 -1.14 -10.14 5.97
CA ILE A 100 -0.91 -9.84 7.40
C ILE A 100 -0.46 -11.09 8.16
N LEU A 101 -1.13 -12.23 7.98
CA LEU A 101 -0.75 -13.48 8.64
C LEU A 101 0.66 -13.92 8.25
N VAL A 102 1.02 -13.84 6.99
CA VAL A 102 2.36 -14.16 6.49
C VAL A 102 3.40 -13.15 7.03
N GLY A 103 3.13 -11.86 6.90
CA GLY A 103 4.07 -10.80 7.30
C GLY A 103 4.27 -10.66 8.81
N SER A 104 3.28 -11.05 9.63
CA SER A 104 3.40 -11.01 11.09
C SER A 104 3.74 -12.37 11.67
N SER A 105 2.83 -13.34 11.59
CA SER A 105 2.97 -14.60 12.30
C SER A 105 4.07 -15.49 11.73
N LEU A 106 4.12 -15.66 10.40
CA LEU A 106 5.15 -16.48 9.77
C LEU A 106 6.53 -15.86 9.94
N ALA A 107 6.67 -14.54 9.82
CA ALA A 107 7.94 -13.86 10.03
C ALA A 107 8.47 -14.04 11.47
N LEU A 108 7.59 -13.96 12.48
CA LEU A 108 7.95 -14.19 13.87
C LEU A 108 8.35 -15.64 14.15
N ILE A 109 7.61 -16.62 13.61
CA ILE A 109 7.95 -18.04 13.74
C ILE A 109 9.34 -18.33 13.13
N ILE A 110 9.63 -17.78 11.96
CA ILE A 110 10.92 -17.94 11.32
C ILE A 110 12.03 -17.25 12.12
N ALA A 111 11.80 -16.05 12.61
CA ALA A 111 12.76 -15.32 13.42
C ALA A 111 13.06 -16.05 14.75
N ALA A 112 12.07 -16.67 15.38
CA ALA A 112 12.22 -17.43 16.60
C ALA A 112 12.99 -18.75 16.41
N ASN A 113 12.82 -19.44 15.28
CA ASN A 113 13.44 -20.74 15.03
C ASN A 113 14.81 -20.64 14.32
N PHE A 114 15.05 -19.59 13.56
CA PHE A 114 16.27 -19.38 12.80
C PHE A 114 16.98 -18.07 13.17
N SER A 115 16.56 -16.95 12.56
CA SER A 115 17.08 -15.62 12.85
C SER A 115 16.22 -14.53 12.21
N TRP A 116 16.33 -13.29 12.71
CA TRP A 116 15.72 -12.13 12.08
C TRP A 116 16.27 -11.87 10.68
N SER A 117 17.57 -12.05 10.48
CA SER A 117 18.22 -11.91 9.18
C SER A 117 17.57 -12.83 8.13
N PHE A 118 17.39 -14.10 8.48
CA PHE A 118 16.75 -15.08 7.61
C PHE A 118 15.26 -14.74 7.34
N ALA A 119 14.53 -14.24 8.35
CA ALA A 119 13.16 -13.82 8.20
C ALA A 119 13.01 -12.66 7.15
N TYR A 120 13.88 -11.65 7.24
CA TYR A 120 13.89 -10.56 6.25
C TYR A 120 14.24 -11.03 4.83
N GLN A 121 15.20 -11.95 4.70
CA GLN A 121 15.58 -12.52 3.39
C GLN A 121 14.43 -13.32 2.78
N LEU A 122 13.71 -14.10 3.58
CA LEU A 122 12.56 -14.86 3.10
C LEU A 122 11.42 -13.93 2.68
N MET A 123 11.16 -12.86 3.44
CA MET A 123 10.15 -11.85 3.04
C MET A 123 10.56 -11.17 1.73
N ALA A 124 11.83 -10.86 1.54
CA ALA A 124 12.34 -10.32 0.26
C ALA A 124 12.09 -11.30 -0.89
N LEU A 125 12.31 -12.60 -0.68
CA LEU A 125 12.05 -13.65 -1.67
C LEU A 125 10.57 -13.70 -2.07
N ILE A 126 9.64 -13.59 -1.10
CA ILE A 126 8.20 -13.53 -1.37
C ILE A 126 7.84 -12.31 -2.25
N PHE A 127 8.50 -11.16 -2.02
CA PHE A 127 8.32 -9.98 -2.87
C PHE A 127 8.82 -10.18 -4.31
N ILE A 128 9.85 -11.02 -4.53
CA ILE A 128 10.26 -11.39 -5.90
C ILE A 128 9.14 -12.13 -6.63
N VAL A 129 8.46 -13.05 -5.94
CA VAL A 129 7.29 -13.74 -6.50
C VAL A 129 6.19 -12.72 -6.84
N ASN A 130 5.95 -11.72 -5.98
CA ASN A 130 4.98 -10.66 -6.25
C ASN A 130 5.35 -9.83 -7.49
N ILE A 131 6.62 -9.55 -7.75
CA ILE A 131 7.05 -8.88 -8.99
C ILE A 131 6.65 -9.70 -10.22
N VAL A 132 6.95 -11.00 -10.21
CA VAL A 132 6.60 -11.90 -11.32
C VAL A 132 5.10 -11.90 -11.55
N LEU A 133 4.30 -12.02 -10.48
CA LEU A 133 2.83 -11.95 -10.57
C LEU A 133 2.37 -10.60 -11.12
N SER A 134 2.96 -9.48 -10.68
CA SER A 134 2.63 -8.15 -11.18
C SER A 134 2.94 -7.98 -12.67
N MET A 135 3.94 -8.67 -13.17
CA MET A 135 4.27 -8.67 -14.60
C MET A 135 3.33 -9.55 -15.45
N LEU A 136 2.76 -10.59 -14.86
CA LEU A 136 1.84 -11.52 -15.55
C LEU A 136 0.40 -10.99 -15.64
N ILE A 137 0.03 -10.00 -14.83
CA ILE A 137 -1.30 -9.40 -14.86
C ILE A 137 -1.50 -8.66 -16.20
N SER A 138 -2.71 -8.69 -16.75
CA SER A 138 -3.07 -8.04 -18.01
C SER A 138 -2.71 -6.56 -18.04
N SER A 139 -2.29 -6.07 -19.21
CA SER A 139 -1.95 -4.65 -19.41
C SER A 139 -3.15 -3.75 -19.11
N GLU A 140 -2.85 -2.58 -18.55
CA GLU A 140 -3.84 -1.51 -18.35
C GLU A 140 -4.51 -1.15 -19.67
N SER A 141 -5.83 -0.89 -19.63
CA SER A 141 -6.53 -0.25 -20.74
C SER A 141 -5.97 1.16 -20.90
N GLN A 142 -5.31 1.44 -22.01
CA GLN A 142 -4.63 2.73 -22.30
C GLN A 142 -5.59 3.93 -22.51
N ASN A 143 -6.85 3.82 -22.14
CA ASN A 143 -7.84 4.90 -22.33
C ASN A 143 -7.83 5.94 -21.19
N HIS A 144 -6.64 6.34 -20.73
CA HIS A 144 -6.53 7.52 -19.89
C HIS A 144 -6.08 8.72 -20.70
N ASP A 145 -7.04 9.50 -21.18
CA ASP A 145 -6.85 10.93 -21.37
C ASP A 145 -6.49 11.51 -19.99
N LEU A 146 -5.19 11.56 -19.71
CA LEU A 146 -4.64 12.26 -18.57
C LEU A 146 -4.97 13.75 -18.75
N GLN A 147 -6.17 14.16 -18.35
CA GLN A 147 -6.49 15.57 -18.21
C GLN A 147 -5.44 16.15 -17.26
N LYS A 148 -4.66 17.09 -17.78
CA LYS A 148 -3.64 17.85 -17.04
C LYS A 148 -4.32 18.75 -16.00
N LEU A 149 -4.93 18.18 -14.96
CA LEU A 149 -5.49 18.93 -13.85
C LEU A 149 -4.33 19.47 -12.99
N ASN A 150 -4.44 20.72 -12.56
CA ASN A 150 -3.53 21.32 -11.59
C ASN A 150 -3.59 20.53 -10.27
N HIS A 151 -2.46 20.31 -9.58
CA HIS A 151 -2.37 19.55 -8.34
C HIS A 151 -3.42 19.94 -7.27
N ILE A 152 -3.68 21.22 -7.13
CA ILE A 152 -4.66 21.75 -6.16
C ILE A 152 -6.08 21.35 -6.59
N ASN A 153 -6.40 21.43 -7.87
CA ASN A 153 -7.72 21.09 -8.39
C ASN A 153 -7.98 19.58 -8.28
N SER A 154 -6.97 18.73 -8.47
CA SER A 154 -7.11 17.27 -8.31
C SER A 154 -7.49 16.81 -6.90
N ILE A 155 -7.20 17.62 -5.87
CA ILE A 155 -7.60 17.34 -4.48
C ILE A 155 -8.93 18.02 -4.14
N ILE A 156 -9.10 19.26 -4.59
CA ILE A 156 -10.27 20.08 -4.22
C ILE A 156 -11.52 19.69 -5.00
N GLU A 157 -11.39 19.36 -6.30
CA GLU A 157 -12.55 19.00 -7.13
C GLU A 157 -13.32 17.78 -6.62
N PRO A 158 -12.68 16.63 -6.27
CA PRO A 158 -13.38 15.49 -5.71
C PRO A 158 -14.09 15.80 -4.38
N LEU A 159 -13.43 16.59 -3.51
CA LEU A 159 -14.05 17.03 -2.27
C LEU A 159 -15.24 17.94 -2.52
N LYS A 160 -15.09 18.91 -3.40
CA LYS A 160 -16.18 19.83 -3.77
C LYS A 160 -17.36 19.07 -4.41
N ASP A 161 -17.09 18.13 -5.33
CA ASP A 161 -18.11 17.28 -5.94
C ASP A 161 -18.85 16.44 -4.88
N PHE A 162 -18.11 15.84 -3.94
CA PHE A 162 -18.69 15.08 -2.84
C PHE A 162 -19.65 15.93 -1.98
N PHE A 163 -19.22 17.13 -1.57
CA PHE A 163 -20.05 18.03 -0.79
C PHE A 163 -21.23 18.61 -1.58
N THR A 164 -21.08 18.86 -2.88
CA THR A 164 -22.16 19.33 -3.73
C THR A 164 -23.21 18.25 -4.00
N ARG A 165 -22.75 16.99 -4.16
CA ARG A 165 -23.63 15.84 -4.46
C ARG A 165 -24.46 15.39 -3.26
N PHE A 166 -23.87 15.33 -2.07
CA PHE A 166 -24.55 14.85 -0.86
C PHE A 166 -25.07 15.98 0.06
N GLY A 167 -24.68 17.22 -0.18
CA GLY A 167 -24.92 18.34 0.72
C GLY A 167 -24.04 18.27 1.98
N ILE A 168 -23.77 19.43 2.59
CA ILE A 168 -22.82 19.55 3.71
C ILE A 168 -23.18 18.62 4.88
N LYS A 169 -24.43 18.56 5.28
CA LYS A 169 -24.89 17.77 6.43
C LYS A 169 -24.68 16.27 6.22
N MET A 170 -25.13 15.73 5.08
CA MET A 170 -25.02 14.30 4.80
C MET A 170 -23.56 13.90 4.51
N ALA A 171 -22.81 14.71 3.79
CA ALA A 171 -21.40 14.51 3.53
C ALA A 171 -20.59 14.46 4.84
N SER A 172 -20.84 15.36 5.79
CA SER A 172 -20.16 15.37 7.09
C SER A 172 -20.50 14.14 7.94
N ILE A 173 -21.75 13.69 7.92
CA ILE A 173 -22.17 12.46 8.63
C ILE A 173 -21.45 11.23 8.04
N LEU A 174 -21.42 11.11 6.71
CA LEU A 174 -20.73 10.01 6.02
C LEU A 174 -19.22 9.99 6.35
N LEU A 175 -18.57 11.14 6.31
CA LEU A 175 -17.15 11.26 6.68
C LEU A 175 -16.92 10.89 8.14
N LEU A 176 -17.79 11.29 9.04
CA LEU A 176 -17.70 10.97 10.46
C LEU A 176 -17.86 9.47 10.71
N ILE A 177 -18.80 8.81 10.04
CA ILE A 177 -18.99 7.34 10.13
C ILE A 177 -17.73 6.62 9.65
N VAL A 178 -17.19 7.00 8.49
CA VAL A 178 -15.96 6.39 7.93
C VAL A 178 -14.76 6.62 8.84
N ALA A 179 -14.61 7.83 9.38
CA ALA A 179 -13.54 8.15 10.30
C ALA A 179 -13.65 7.36 11.61
N THR A 180 -14.83 7.25 12.20
CA THR A 180 -15.05 6.51 13.45
C THR A 180 -14.81 5.01 13.28
N TYR A 181 -15.29 4.44 12.17
CA TYR A 181 -15.02 3.04 11.83
C TYR A 181 -13.53 2.74 11.74
N ARG A 182 -12.77 3.61 11.06
CA ARG A 182 -11.33 3.43 10.87
C ARG A 182 -10.52 3.67 12.14
N LEU A 183 -10.97 4.58 13.02
CA LEU A 183 -10.34 4.85 14.31
C LEU A 183 -10.31 3.61 15.19
N THR A 184 -11.38 2.83 15.20
CA THR A 184 -11.46 1.58 15.99
C THR A 184 -10.34 0.61 15.62
N ASP A 185 -10.11 0.37 14.33
CA ASP A 185 -9.03 -0.50 13.85
C ASP A 185 -7.63 0.02 14.24
N ILE A 186 -7.42 1.34 14.14
CA ILE A 186 -6.13 1.97 14.43
C ILE A 186 -5.80 1.93 15.93
N VAL A 187 -6.79 2.09 16.79
CA VAL A 187 -6.59 2.10 18.25
C VAL A 187 -6.47 0.69 18.80
N MET A 188 -7.33 -0.24 18.36
CA MET A 188 -7.33 -1.61 18.88
C MET A 188 -6.10 -2.41 18.44
N GLY A 189 -5.57 -2.20 17.26
CA GLY A 189 -4.41 -2.93 16.75
C GLY A 189 -3.17 -2.87 17.66
N PRO A 190 -2.65 -1.69 18.00
CA PRO A 190 -1.51 -1.53 18.90
C PRO A 190 -1.80 -1.97 20.35
N MET A 191 -3.05 -1.80 20.82
CA MET A 191 -3.42 -2.16 22.19
C MET A 191 -3.60 -3.66 22.40
N ALA A 192 -3.87 -4.44 21.36
CA ALA A 192 -4.00 -5.88 21.45
C ALA A 192 -2.70 -6.55 21.93
N ASN A 193 -1.54 -6.08 21.46
CA ASN A 193 -0.25 -6.67 21.83
C ASN A 193 0.07 -6.57 23.33
N PRO A 194 0.01 -5.40 24.00
CA PRO A 194 0.18 -5.31 25.45
C PRO A 194 -0.83 -6.17 26.20
N PHE A 195 -2.09 -6.16 25.79
CA PHE A 195 -3.14 -6.96 26.43
C PHE A 195 -2.84 -8.47 26.43
N TYR A 196 -2.29 -9.01 25.34
CA TYR A 196 -1.92 -10.43 25.27
C TYR A 196 -0.63 -10.78 26.03
N ILE A 197 0.24 -9.80 26.28
CA ILE A 197 1.48 -10.01 27.04
C ILE A 197 1.22 -9.96 28.55
N ASP A 198 0.30 -9.10 28.99
CA ASP A 198 0.01 -8.86 30.41
C ASP A 198 -1.03 -9.84 30.98
N MET A 199 -1.67 -10.69 30.18
CA MET A 199 -2.58 -11.76 30.59
C MET A 199 -1.92 -13.14 30.53
#